data_b4f9404914b45f879a786a25743d874b
#
_entry.id   b4f9404914b45f879a786a25743d874b
#
_cell.length_a   1.000
_cell.length_b   1.000
_cell.length_c   1.000
_cell.angle_alpha   90.00
_cell.angle_beta   90.00
_cell.angle_gamma   90.00
#
_symmetry.space_group_name_H-M   'P 1'
#
loop_
_entity.id
_entity.type
_entity.pdbx_description
1 polymer ?
#
loop_
_entity_poly.entity_id
_entity_poly.type
_entity_poly.pdbx_seq_one_letter_code
_entity_poly.pdbx_strand_id
1 'polypeptide(L)'
;MNKHVTAEDLGIDIHEQHGLFKWLVASFLMGKRIQADIAVEAYQVVVHKHGRDTPRKLGHCTHRELVSMLGEAHYVRYDESTATRLSALVKKLDTDYDGTIERMREMSADRHEFESRLAAFDGIGPKTVEIFMREAREALF
;
A
#
# COMPACT_ATOMS: atom_id res chain seq x y z
N MET A 1 9.80 22.11 9.10
CA MET A 1 9.52 20.88 9.90
C MET A 1 8.82 19.86 9.01
N ASN A 2 9.40 18.69 8.88
CA ASN A 2 8.79 17.65 8.05
C ASN A 2 7.67 16.95 8.80
N LYS A 3 6.48 17.12 8.29
CA LYS A 3 5.31 16.45 8.84
C LYS A 3 5.05 15.17 8.06
N HIS A 4 4.99 14.05 8.75
CA HIS A 4 4.65 12.79 8.10
C HIS A 4 3.17 12.74 7.75
N VAL A 5 2.87 12.17 6.59
CA VAL A 5 1.49 11.88 6.19
C VAL A 5 1.00 10.73 7.05
N THR A 6 -0.17 10.88 7.66
CA THR A 6 -0.78 9.86 8.50
C THR A 6 -1.94 9.18 7.77
N ALA A 7 -2.37 8.04 8.28
CA ALA A 7 -3.56 7.37 7.76
C ALA A 7 -4.79 8.29 7.85
N GLU A 8 -4.92 9.00 8.96
CA GLU A 8 -6.03 9.94 9.17
C GLU A 8 -6.02 11.05 8.10
N ASP A 9 -4.85 11.55 7.74
CA ASP A 9 -4.72 12.57 6.68
C ASP A 9 -5.32 12.09 5.35
N LEU A 10 -5.30 10.78 5.12
CA LEU A 10 -5.81 10.18 3.88
C LEU A 10 -7.24 9.66 4.03
N GLY A 11 -7.87 9.87 5.18
CA GLY A 11 -9.21 9.38 5.44
C GLY A 11 -9.25 7.88 5.67
N ILE A 12 -8.14 7.28 6.10
CA ILE A 12 -8.06 5.84 6.38
C ILE A 12 -8.22 5.60 7.87
N ASP A 13 -9.19 4.73 8.22
CA ASP A 13 -9.29 4.17 9.56
C ASP A 13 -8.66 2.77 9.51
N ILE A 14 -7.49 2.62 10.12
CA ILE A 14 -6.74 1.35 10.07
C ILE A 14 -7.43 0.22 10.82
N HIS A 15 -8.44 0.53 11.64
CA HIS A 15 -9.22 -0.46 12.39
C HIS A 15 -10.44 -0.98 11.60
N GLU A 16 -10.79 -0.33 10.50
CA GLU A 16 -11.86 -0.79 9.63
C GLU A 16 -11.39 -1.97 8.77
N GLN A 17 -12.37 -2.72 8.25
CA GLN A 17 -12.09 -3.74 7.25
C GLN A 17 -11.35 -3.09 6.08
N HIS A 18 -10.26 -3.69 5.65
CA HIS A 18 -9.39 -3.19 4.58
C HIS A 18 -8.64 -1.89 4.90
N GLY A 19 -8.74 -1.38 6.14
CA GLY A 19 -8.00 -0.18 6.53
C GLY A 19 -6.49 -0.36 6.43
N LEU A 20 -5.99 -1.49 6.93
CA LEU A 20 -4.56 -1.79 6.84
C LEU A 20 -4.11 -2.00 5.39
N PHE A 21 -4.97 -2.59 4.55
CA PHE A 21 -4.67 -2.73 3.13
C PHE A 21 -4.53 -1.36 2.46
N LYS A 22 -5.48 -0.47 2.70
CA LYS A 22 -5.42 0.90 2.14
C LYS A 22 -4.16 1.62 2.59
N TRP A 23 -3.82 1.48 3.87
CA TRP A 23 -2.59 2.09 4.39
C TRP A 23 -1.34 1.48 3.78
N LEU A 24 -1.35 0.18 3.49
CA LEU A 24 -0.23 -0.47 2.80
C LEU A 24 -0.06 0.09 1.39
N VAL A 25 -1.16 0.28 0.65
CA VAL A 25 -1.10 0.88 -0.69
C VAL A 25 -0.52 2.29 -0.62
N ALA A 26 -0.99 3.10 0.33
CA ALA A 26 -0.47 4.46 0.53
C ALA A 26 1.02 4.44 0.87
N SER A 27 1.42 3.56 1.79
CA SER A 27 2.82 3.42 2.20
C SER A 27 3.70 2.99 1.04
N PHE A 28 3.21 2.09 0.21
CA PHE A 28 3.92 1.65 -0.99
C PHE A 28 4.17 2.82 -1.95
N LEU A 29 3.15 3.63 -2.20
CA LEU A 29 3.27 4.78 -3.10
C LEU A 29 4.22 5.84 -2.53
N MET A 30 4.16 6.08 -1.22
CA MET A 30 5.01 7.06 -0.55
C MET A 30 6.46 6.60 -0.36
N GLY A 31 6.70 5.31 -0.45
CA GLY A 31 8.03 4.75 -0.25
C GLY A 31 8.98 4.92 -1.44
N LYS A 32 8.53 5.52 -2.52
CA LYS A 32 9.34 5.77 -3.71
C LYS A 32 9.93 7.18 -3.69
N ARG A 33 10.87 7.43 -4.61
CA ARG A 33 11.46 8.78 -4.79
C ARG A 33 10.49 9.66 -5.59
N ILE A 34 9.34 9.91 -5.01
CA ILE A 34 8.27 10.72 -5.56
C ILE A 34 7.92 11.77 -4.50
N GLN A 35 7.57 12.97 -4.93
CA GLN A 35 7.12 14.00 -4.00
C GLN A 35 5.90 13.50 -3.23
N ALA A 36 5.84 13.82 -1.94
CA ALA A 36 4.78 13.31 -1.06
C ALA A 36 3.38 13.67 -1.55
N ASP A 37 3.20 14.89 -2.06
CA ASP A 37 1.91 15.34 -2.57
C ASP A 37 1.45 14.54 -3.80
N ILE A 38 2.38 14.14 -4.65
CA ILE A 38 2.07 13.31 -5.82
C ILE A 38 1.68 11.90 -5.37
N ALA A 39 2.40 11.35 -4.40
CA ALA A 39 2.08 10.02 -3.86
C ALA A 39 0.71 10.00 -3.18
N VAL A 40 0.40 11.04 -2.42
CA VAL A 40 -0.92 11.20 -1.77
C VAL A 40 -2.02 11.29 -2.83
N GLU A 41 -1.81 12.10 -3.86
CA GLU A 41 -2.78 12.24 -4.95
C GLU A 41 -2.98 10.90 -5.67
N ALA A 42 -1.91 10.14 -5.90
CA ALA A 42 -2.02 8.83 -6.53
C ALA A 42 -2.89 7.89 -5.68
N TYR A 43 -2.70 7.90 -4.38
CA TYR A 43 -3.54 7.13 -3.46
C TYR A 43 -5.01 7.56 -3.60
N GLN A 44 -5.29 8.86 -3.57
CA GLN A 44 -6.66 9.37 -3.67
C GLN A 44 -7.31 8.99 -5.00
N VAL A 45 -6.58 9.07 -6.08
CA VAL A 45 -7.10 8.71 -7.41
C VAL A 45 -7.41 7.22 -7.48
N VAL A 46 -6.47 6.37 -7.11
CA VAL A 46 -6.64 4.92 -7.22
C VAL A 46 -7.72 4.41 -6.26
N VAL A 47 -7.62 4.79 -4.99
CA VAL A 47 -8.45 4.21 -3.94
C VAL A 47 -9.80 4.89 -3.81
N HIS A 48 -9.82 6.22 -3.81
CA HIS A 48 -11.07 6.96 -3.61
C HIS A 48 -11.80 7.24 -4.91
N LYS A 49 -11.15 7.85 -5.88
CA LYS A 49 -11.81 8.21 -7.13
C LYS A 49 -12.26 6.99 -7.93
N HIS A 50 -11.39 6.00 -8.08
CA HIS A 50 -11.69 4.79 -8.84
C HIS A 50 -12.17 3.63 -7.99
N GLY A 51 -12.25 3.82 -6.68
CA GLY A 51 -12.83 2.83 -5.78
C GLY A 51 -12.05 1.54 -5.63
N ARG A 52 -10.75 1.56 -5.88
CA ARG A 52 -9.90 0.36 -5.77
C ARG A 52 -9.41 0.21 -4.34
N ASP A 53 -10.34 0.07 -3.41
CA ASP A 53 -10.10 0.14 -1.97
C ASP A 53 -10.03 -1.23 -1.28
N THR A 54 -10.10 -2.31 -2.03
CA THR A 54 -9.91 -3.66 -1.51
C THR A 54 -8.91 -4.42 -2.39
N PRO A 55 -8.26 -5.47 -1.85
CA PRO A 55 -7.36 -6.28 -2.66
C PRO A 55 -8.03 -6.82 -3.91
N ARG A 56 -9.28 -7.26 -3.80
CA ARG A 56 -10.03 -7.81 -4.93
C ARG A 56 -10.25 -6.76 -6.02
N LYS A 57 -10.73 -5.57 -5.62
CA LYS A 57 -11.00 -4.50 -6.58
C LYS A 57 -9.73 -4.01 -7.26
N LEU A 58 -8.65 -3.84 -6.49
CA LEU A 58 -7.37 -3.44 -7.06
C LEU A 58 -6.82 -4.53 -7.98
N GLY A 59 -6.96 -5.79 -7.58
CA GLY A 59 -6.50 -6.93 -8.37
C GLY A 59 -7.22 -7.13 -9.69
N HIS A 60 -8.41 -6.56 -9.84
CA HIS A 60 -9.17 -6.62 -11.10
C HIS A 60 -8.69 -5.59 -12.13
N CYS A 61 -7.84 -4.65 -11.73
CA CYS A 61 -7.30 -3.65 -12.66
C CYS A 61 -6.31 -4.29 -13.62
N THR A 62 -6.39 -3.91 -14.89
CA THR A 62 -5.34 -4.24 -15.85
C THR A 62 -4.13 -3.34 -15.59
N HIS A 63 -2.98 -3.73 -16.10
CA HIS A 63 -1.77 -2.91 -16.03
C HIS A 63 -2.01 -1.52 -16.64
N ARG A 64 -2.66 -1.49 -17.79
CA ARG A 64 -2.98 -0.24 -18.48
C ARG A 64 -3.86 0.67 -17.65
N GLU A 65 -4.87 0.10 -16.97
CA GLU A 65 -5.75 0.87 -16.09
C GLU A 65 -4.97 1.48 -14.92
N LEU A 66 -4.08 0.69 -14.31
CA LEU A 66 -3.26 1.19 -13.20
C LEU A 66 -2.33 2.31 -13.64
N VAL A 67 -1.66 2.15 -14.79
CA VAL A 67 -0.80 3.20 -15.34
C VAL A 67 -1.61 4.46 -15.62
N SER A 68 -2.81 4.31 -16.19
CA SER A 68 -3.70 5.44 -16.46
C SER A 68 -4.09 6.19 -15.19
N MET A 69 -4.45 5.47 -14.13
CA MET A 69 -4.81 6.10 -12.86
C MET A 69 -3.61 6.84 -12.24
N LEU A 70 -2.43 6.24 -12.29
CA LEU A 70 -1.22 6.90 -11.80
C LEU A 70 -0.94 8.17 -12.60
N GLY A 71 -1.17 8.13 -13.92
CA GLY A 71 -1.01 9.30 -14.79
C GLY A 71 -1.97 10.44 -14.43
N GLU A 72 -3.20 10.12 -14.02
CA GLU A 72 -4.16 11.14 -13.56
C GLU A 72 -3.62 11.94 -12.37
N ALA A 73 -2.83 11.29 -11.53
CA ALA A 73 -2.23 11.92 -10.34
C ALA A 73 -0.85 12.53 -10.63
N HIS A 74 -0.42 12.50 -11.88
CA HIS A 74 0.92 12.93 -12.30
C HIS A 74 2.03 12.06 -11.71
N TYR A 75 1.70 10.84 -11.29
CA TYR A 75 2.64 9.84 -10.81
C TYR A 75 3.17 9.09 -12.03
N VAL A 76 4.02 9.78 -12.81
CA VAL A 76 4.49 9.27 -14.11
C VAL A 76 5.88 8.68 -14.04
N ARG A 77 6.70 9.15 -13.09
CA ARG A 77 8.01 8.55 -12.84
C ARG A 77 7.76 7.18 -12.19
N TYR A 78 8.28 6.13 -12.77
CA TYR A 78 8.12 4.76 -12.30
C TYR A 78 6.67 4.21 -12.41
N ASP A 79 5.82 4.81 -13.23
CA ASP A 79 4.42 4.39 -13.34
C ASP A 79 4.29 2.91 -13.77
N GLU A 80 5.05 2.50 -14.78
CA GLU A 80 5.02 1.13 -15.28
C GLU A 80 5.43 0.12 -14.20
N SER A 81 6.56 0.35 -13.53
CA SER A 81 7.04 -0.55 -12.49
C SER A 81 6.13 -0.53 -11.27
N THR A 82 5.58 0.63 -10.93
CA THR A 82 4.64 0.76 -9.81
C THR A 82 3.36 -0.02 -10.08
N ALA A 83 2.82 0.08 -11.30
CA ALA A 83 1.63 -0.68 -11.69
C ALA A 83 1.88 -2.18 -11.61
N THR A 84 3.02 -2.65 -12.12
CA THR A 84 3.42 -4.05 -12.06
C THR A 84 3.50 -4.54 -10.62
N ARG A 85 4.13 -3.74 -9.75
CA ARG A 85 4.34 -4.12 -8.36
C ARG A 85 3.07 -4.05 -7.52
N LEU A 86 2.16 -3.13 -7.82
CA LEU A 86 0.85 -3.10 -7.16
C LEU A 86 0.06 -4.36 -7.48
N SER A 87 0.06 -4.79 -8.73
CA SER A 87 -0.60 -6.03 -9.14
C SER A 87 0.03 -7.23 -8.44
N ALA A 88 1.36 -7.28 -8.37
CA ALA A 88 2.07 -8.36 -7.70
C ALA A 88 1.81 -8.36 -6.19
N LEU A 89 1.71 -7.18 -5.57
CA LEU A 89 1.41 -7.05 -4.15
C LEU A 89 0.07 -7.68 -3.82
N VAL A 90 -0.95 -7.33 -4.58
CA VAL A 90 -2.31 -7.86 -4.35
C VAL A 90 -2.33 -9.37 -4.54
N LYS A 91 -1.67 -9.85 -5.59
CA LYS A 91 -1.62 -11.28 -5.89
C LYS A 91 -0.92 -12.08 -4.78
N LYS A 92 0.21 -11.57 -4.30
CA LYS A 92 0.95 -12.21 -3.21
C LYS A 92 0.15 -12.18 -1.92
N LEU A 93 -0.50 -11.06 -1.62
CA LEU A 93 -1.34 -10.96 -0.43
C LEU A 93 -2.45 -12.00 -0.47
N ASP A 94 -3.10 -12.16 -1.62
CA ASP A 94 -4.16 -13.14 -1.79
C ASP A 94 -3.63 -14.57 -1.66
N THR A 95 -2.56 -14.88 -2.36
CA THR A 95 -2.02 -16.24 -2.43
C THR A 95 -1.42 -16.69 -1.09
N ASP A 96 -0.65 -15.83 -0.43
CA ASP A 96 0.13 -16.21 0.75
C ASP A 96 -0.58 -15.90 2.07
N TYR A 97 -1.51 -14.95 2.07
CA TYR A 97 -2.11 -14.42 3.31
C TYR A 97 -3.62 -14.27 3.24
N ASP A 98 -4.27 -15.04 2.39
CA ASP A 98 -5.74 -15.04 2.27
C ASP A 98 -6.33 -13.65 2.01
N GLY A 99 -5.55 -12.78 1.38
CA GLY A 99 -6.00 -11.43 1.02
C GLY A 99 -5.98 -10.42 2.15
N THR A 100 -5.42 -10.74 3.32
CA THR A 100 -5.44 -9.84 4.48
C THR A 100 -4.07 -9.64 5.12
N ILE A 101 -3.86 -8.43 5.63
CA ILE A 101 -2.67 -8.09 6.42
C ILE A 101 -2.72 -8.82 7.77
N GLU A 102 -3.93 -8.96 8.32
CA GLU A 102 -4.14 -9.64 9.59
C GLU A 102 -3.65 -11.09 9.56
N ARG A 103 -3.87 -11.77 8.44
CA ARG A 103 -3.37 -13.14 8.28
C ARG A 103 -1.84 -13.20 8.33
N MET A 104 -1.18 -12.22 7.69
CA MET A 104 0.28 -12.12 7.75
C MET A 104 0.75 -11.95 9.21
N ARG A 105 0.03 -11.14 9.98
CA ARG A 105 0.33 -10.96 11.40
C ARG A 105 0.18 -12.28 12.16
N GLU A 106 -0.92 -13.00 11.94
CA GLU A 106 -1.16 -14.30 12.60
C GLU A 106 -0.05 -15.31 12.33
N MET A 107 0.50 -15.30 11.12
CA MET A 107 1.56 -16.21 10.69
C MET A 107 2.94 -15.82 11.21
N SER A 108 3.07 -14.66 11.81
CA SER A 108 4.35 -14.11 12.27
C SER A 108 4.49 -14.31 13.77
N ALA A 109 5.64 -14.82 14.21
CA ALA A 109 5.92 -15.04 15.62
C ALA A 109 6.03 -13.73 16.39
N ASP A 110 6.57 -12.71 15.74
CA ASP A 110 6.79 -11.41 16.36
C ASP A 110 6.84 -10.30 15.28
N ARG A 111 7.05 -9.06 15.72
CA ARG A 111 7.12 -7.91 14.82
C ARG A 111 8.25 -8.05 13.79
N HIS A 112 9.40 -8.56 14.21
CA HIS A 112 10.55 -8.71 13.31
C HIS A 112 10.20 -9.65 12.14
N GLU A 113 9.56 -10.77 12.44
CA GLU A 113 9.15 -11.72 11.40
C GLU A 113 8.09 -11.11 10.50
N PHE A 114 7.13 -10.36 11.07
CA PHE A 114 6.12 -9.67 10.28
C PHE A 114 6.78 -8.68 9.30
N GLU A 115 7.72 -7.88 9.78
CA GLU A 115 8.41 -6.91 8.92
C GLU A 115 9.23 -7.60 7.83
N SER A 116 9.82 -8.76 8.14
CA SER A 116 10.54 -9.55 7.13
C SER A 116 9.61 -10.07 6.04
N ARG A 117 8.43 -10.54 6.42
CA ARG A 117 7.42 -10.98 5.45
C ARG A 117 6.94 -9.82 4.58
N LEU A 118 6.75 -8.66 5.18
CA LEU A 118 6.34 -7.46 4.46
C LEU A 118 7.41 -7.04 3.46
N ALA A 119 8.67 -7.06 3.87
CA ALA A 119 9.79 -6.67 3.01
C ALA A 119 10.04 -7.69 1.87
N ALA A 120 9.44 -8.86 1.94
CA ALA A 120 9.56 -9.86 0.87
C ALA A 120 8.66 -9.55 -0.34
N PHE A 121 7.73 -8.61 -0.20
CA PHE A 121 6.95 -8.15 -1.35
C PHE A 121 7.85 -7.34 -2.28
N ASP A 122 7.71 -7.58 -3.58
CA ASP A 122 8.50 -6.84 -4.57
C ASP A 122 8.21 -5.35 -4.49
N GLY A 123 9.25 -4.55 -4.37
CA GLY A 123 9.13 -3.10 -4.28
C GLY A 123 8.89 -2.57 -2.87
N ILE A 124 8.80 -3.42 -1.87
CA ILE A 124 8.70 -2.99 -0.48
C ILE A 124 10.08 -3.07 0.18
N GLY A 125 10.71 -1.92 0.31
CA GLY A 125 12.00 -1.79 0.98
C GLY A 125 11.86 -1.24 2.39
N PRO A 126 13.00 -0.94 3.04
CA PRO A 126 13.02 -0.45 4.43
C PRO A 126 12.16 0.81 4.65
N LYS A 127 12.15 1.72 3.69
CA LYS A 127 11.37 2.96 3.82
C LYS A 127 9.87 2.69 3.84
N THR A 128 9.40 1.82 2.96
CA THR A 128 7.97 1.45 2.93
C THR A 128 7.57 0.76 4.22
N VAL A 129 8.40 -0.17 4.72
CA VAL A 129 8.16 -0.84 6.00
C VAL A 129 8.07 0.19 7.12
N GLU A 130 8.99 1.13 7.17
CA GLU A 130 8.99 2.19 8.19
C GLU A 130 7.70 3.00 8.15
N ILE A 131 7.29 3.46 6.96
CA ILE A 131 6.07 4.26 6.80
C ILE A 131 4.86 3.44 7.26
N PHE A 132 4.74 2.21 6.79
CA PHE A 132 3.61 1.36 7.15
C PHE A 132 3.54 1.12 8.65
N MET A 133 4.66 0.78 9.27
CA MET A 133 4.69 0.44 10.69
C MET A 133 4.45 1.63 11.62
N ARG A 134 4.62 2.86 11.16
CA ARG A 134 4.28 4.04 11.98
C ARG A 134 2.85 3.97 12.51
N GLU A 135 1.92 3.49 11.69
CA GLU A 135 0.50 3.39 12.04
C GLU A 135 0.10 1.97 12.41
N ALA A 136 0.61 0.99 11.65
CA ALA A 136 0.18 -0.40 11.79
C ALA A 136 0.71 -1.06 13.06
N ARG A 137 1.82 -0.58 13.61
CA ARG A 137 2.43 -1.17 14.79
C ARG A 137 1.44 -1.30 15.94
N GLU A 138 0.75 -0.23 16.28
CA GLU A 138 -0.20 -0.24 17.39
C GLU A 138 -1.43 -1.10 17.09
N ALA A 139 -1.86 -1.13 15.83
CA ALA A 139 -3.01 -1.94 15.44
C ALA A 139 -2.72 -3.45 15.44
N LEU A 140 -1.47 -3.83 15.19
CA LEU A 140 -1.09 -5.24 15.03
C LEU A 140 -0.32 -5.82 16.22
N PHE A 141 0.36 -4.98 16.97
CA PHE A 141 1.21 -5.38 18.11
C PHE A 141 0.95 -4.47 19.33
#